data_99b3ebe032a44faa6c981555126e0396
#
_entry.id   99b3ebe032a44faa6c981555126e0396
#
_cell.length_a   1.000
_cell.length_b   1.000
_cell.length_c   1.000
_cell.angle_alpha   90.00
_cell.angle_beta   90.00
_cell.angle_gamma   90.00
#
_symmetry.space_group_name_H-M   'P 1'
#
loop_
_entity.id
_entity.type
_entity.pdbx_description
1 polymer ?
#
loop_
_entity_poly.entity_id
_entity_poly.type
_entity_poly.pdbx_seq_one_letter_code
_entity_poly.pdbx_strand_id
1 'polypeptide(L)'
;MFASKRKIRKTDKRLRAFVQEVTATLLDGKRHRTPGLGTFSTCTRKAMPDRVACKMAMFRASAELREYASGGPPPPVSGPHAEVVRDLVEAMQGERGVVVPLLGRMAVVPVPGRKPKLIFHGAEELNRVLAAS
;
A
#
# COMPACT_ATOMS: atom_id res chain seq x y z
N MET A 1 -25.61 9.70 -3.34
CA MET A 1 -24.87 9.60 -3.22
C MET A 1 -23.82 9.23 -3.20
N PHE A 2 -23.28 9.47 -3.47
CA PHE A 2 -22.39 9.04 -3.25
C PHE A 2 -21.82 8.80 -2.24
N ALA A 3 -21.99 8.63 -1.72
CA ALA A 3 -21.81 8.34 -0.31
C ALA A 3 -21.00 7.09 -0.02
N SER A 4 -20.77 6.27 -1.00
CA SER A 4 -19.98 5.05 -0.88
C SER A 4 -18.47 5.28 -0.87
N LYS A 5 -18.04 6.50 -1.16
CA LYS A 5 -16.61 6.82 -1.17
C LYS A 5 -16.20 7.44 0.16
N ARG A 6 -15.77 6.60 1.07
CA ARG A 6 -15.21 7.09 2.32
C ARG A 6 -13.84 7.70 2.05
N LYS A 7 -13.66 8.94 2.45
CA LYS A 7 -12.35 9.56 2.43
C LYS A 7 -11.55 9.05 3.61
N ILE A 8 -10.38 8.53 3.34
CA ILE A 8 -9.48 8.09 4.39
C ILE A 8 -8.77 9.31 4.93
N ARG A 9 -9.06 9.66 6.17
CA ARG A 9 -8.54 10.87 6.81
C ARG A 9 -7.25 10.58 7.56
N LYS A 10 -6.35 11.56 7.56
CA LYS A 10 -5.10 11.46 8.34
C LYS A 10 -5.35 11.25 9.83
N THR A 11 -6.49 11.72 10.32
CA THR A 11 -6.84 11.65 11.74
C THR A 11 -7.59 10.37 12.11
N ASP A 12 -7.87 9.48 11.16
CA ASP A 12 -8.55 8.24 11.45
C ASP A 12 -7.64 7.34 12.30
N LYS A 13 -8.10 7.04 13.53
CA LYS A 13 -7.34 6.24 14.47
C LYS A 13 -7.07 4.84 13.95
N ARG A 14 -8.04 4.26 13.23
CA ARG A 14 -7.90 2.90 12.67
C ARG A 14 -6.84 2.88 11.57
N LEU A 15 -6.82 3.90 10.72
CA LEU A 15 -5.81 4.02 9.69
C LEU A 15 -4.44 4.21 10.33
N ARG A 16 -4.35 5.05 11.34
CA ARG A 16 -3.09 5.30 12.03
C ARG A 16 -2.54 4.04 12.68
N ALA A 17 -3.40 3.24 13.33
CA ALA A 17 -3.00 1.99 13.94
C ALA A 17 -2.48 1.00 12.89
N PHE A 18 -3.14 0.92 11.74
CA PHE A 18 -2.71 0.09 10.64
C PHE A 18 -1.32 0.52 10.12
N VAL A 19 -1.16 1.81 9.85
CA VAL A 19 0.10 2.35 9.35
C VAL A 19 1.23 2.12 10.36
N GLN A 20 0.98 2.32 11.64
CA GLN A 20 1.98 2.08 12.67
C GLN A 20 2.42 0.62 12.71
N GLU A 21 1.48 -0.31 12.59
CA GLU A 21 1.82 -1.74 12.57
C GLU A 21 2.66 -2.10 11.35
N VAL A 22 2.27 -1.63 10.17
CA VAL A 22 3.01 -1.90 8.94
C VAL A 22 4.41 -1.31 9.01
N THR A 23 4.54 -0.04 9.41
CA THR A 23 5.83 0.62 9.46
C THR A 23 6.74 0.00 10.51
N ALA A 24 6.21 -0.36 11.68
CA ALA A 24 6.99 -1.04 12.71
C ALA A 24 7.51 -2.39 12.22
N THR A 25 6.68 -3.13 11.50
CA THR A 25 7.06 -4.42 10.94
C THR A 25 8.21 -4.26 9.93
N LEU A 26 8.11 -3.26 9.07
CA LEU A 26 9.14 -2.99 8.06
C LEU A 26 10.45 -2.53 8.71
N LEU A 27 10.38 -1.70 9.74
CA LEU A 27 11.57 -1.25 10.47
C LEU A 27 12.26 -2.41 11.21
N ASP A 28 11.49 -3.42 11.58
CA ASP A 28 12.02 -4.63 12.22
C ASP A 28 12.60 -5.62 11.18
N GLY A 29 12.60 -5.27 9.91
CA GLY A 29 13.12 -6.10 8.83
C GLY A 29 12.21 -7.23 8.42
N LYS A 30 10.96 -7.20 8.82
CA LYS A 30 9.98 -8.26 8.55
C LYS A 30 8.99 -7.85 7.48
N ARG A 31 8.25 -8.82 6.97
CA ARG A 31 7.17 -8.60 6.02
C ARG A 31 5.85 -8.48 6.78
N HIS A 32 4.98 -7.58 6.31
CA HIS A 32 3.63 -7.46 6.84
C HIS A 32 2.64 -7.99 5.82
N ARG A 33 2.04 -9.14 6.11
CA ARG A 33 1.01 -9.71 5.24
C ARG A 33 -0.35 -9.17 5.68
N THR A 34 -1.00 -8.44 4.78
CA THR A 34 -2.29 -7.82 5.04
C THR A 34 -3.37 -8.54 4.25
N PRO A 35 -4.27 -9.30 4.92
CA PRO A 35 -5.32 -10.04 4.21
C PRO A 35 -6.18 -9.13 3.33
N GLY A 36 -6.39 -9.53 2.09
CA GLY A 36 -7.17 -8.77 1.12
C GLY A 36 -6.42 -7.66 0.41
N LEU A 37 -5.24 -7.31 0.86
CA LEU A 37 -4.45 -6.24 0.26
C LEU A 37 -3.18 -6.78 -0.38
N GLY A 38 -2.32 -7.40 0.40
CA GLY A 38 -1.06 -7.93 -0.10
C GLY A 38 0.00 -7.97 0.98
N THR A 39 1.26 -7.89 0.55
CA THR A 39 2.40 -7.97 1.45
C THR A 39 3.27 -6.73 1.33
N PHE A 40 3.50 -6.06 2.44
CA PHE A 40 4.49 -4.99 2.53
C PHE A 40 5.82 -5.60 2.97
N SER A 41 6.90 -5.13 2.35
CA SER A 41 8.24 -5.61 2.68
C SER A 41 9.24 -4.51 2.38
N THR A 42 10.52 -4.82 2.57
CA THR A 42 11.59 -3.90 2.19
C THR A 42 12.47 -4.56 1.14
N CYS A 43 13.06 -3.74 0.30
CA CYS A 43 14.09 -4.17 -0.63
C CYS A 43 15.27 -3.23 -0.54
N THR A 44 16.43 -3.71 -0.94
CA THR A 44 17.63 -2.89 -0.98
C THR A 44 17.82 -2.36 -2.39
N ARG A 45 17.81 -1.04 -2.53
CA ARG A 45 18.10 -0.39 -3.80
C ARG A 45 19.59 -0.40 -4.00
N LYS A 46 20.05 -0.93 -5.13
CA LYS A 46 21.48 -1.02 -5.41
C LYS A 46 22.15 0.34 -5.49
N ALA A 47 23.41 0.39 -5.06
CA ALA A 47 24.22 1.58 -5.23
C ALA A 47 24.43 1.87 -6.72
N MET A 48 24.36 3.14 -7.06
CA MET A 48 24.61 3.64 -8.41
C MET A 48 25.67 4.74 -8.30
N PRO A 49 26.27 5.19 -9.41
CA PRO A 49 27.26 6.26 -9.32
C PRO A 49 26.77 7.52 -8.63
N ASP A 50 25.46 7.78 -8.70
CA ASP A 50 24.84 8.98 -8.13
C ASP A 50 24.12 8.74 -6.81
N ARG A 51 24.16 7.52 -6.26
CA ARG A 51 23.46 7.19 -5.01
C ARG A 51 24.07 5.98 -4.31
N VAL A 52 23.93 5.95 -2.98
CA VAL A 52 24.35 4.80 -2.18
C VAL A 52 23.25 3.76 -2.12
N ALA A 53 23.62 2.51 -1.77
CA ALA A 53 22.63 1.48 -1.53
C ALA A 53 21.76 1.86 -0.32
N CYS A 54 20.45 1.63 -0.41
CA CYS A 54 19.54 1.95 0.68
C CYS A 54 18.33 1.04 0.66
N LYS A 55 17.70 0.89 1.83
CA LYS A 55 16.44 0.14 1.96
C LYS A 55 15.28 1.04 1.58
N MET A 56 14.27 0.45 0.99
CA MET A 56 13.03 1.15 0.68
C MET A 56 11.84 0.23 0.85
N ALA A 57 10.68 0.82 1.10
CA ALA A 57 9.45 0.07 1.23
C ALA A 57 8.96 -0.42 -0.14
N MET A 58 8.43 -1.63 -0.17
CA MET A 58 7.81 -2.17 -1.37
C MET A 58 6.50 -2.88 -0.99
N PHE A 59 5.64 -3.06 -1.97
CA PHE A 59 4.34 -3.69 -1.78
C PHE A 59 4.06 -4.64 -2.93
N ARG A 60 3.58 -5.83 -2.59
CA ARG A 60 3.14 -6.80 -3.58
C ARG A 60 1.66 -7.09 -3.35
N ALA A 61 0.83 -6.78 -4.34
CA ALA A 61 -0.60 -7.01 -4.24
C ALA A 61 -0.93 -8.49 -4.19
N SER A 62 -1.98 -8.85 -3.44
CA SER A 62 -2.50 -10.21 -3.43
C SER A 62 -3.12 -10.56 -4.79
N ALA A 63 -3.26 -11.85 -5.08
CA ALA A 63 -3.91 -12.28 -6.31
C ALA A 63 -5.35 -11.77 -6.36
N GLU A 64 -6.05 -11.80 -5.24
CA GLU A 64 -7.43 -11.36 -5.12
C GLU A 64 -7.56 -9.86 -5.41
N LEU A 65 -6.61 -9.06 -4.92
CA LEU A 65 -6.62 -7.63 -5.20
C LEU A 65 -6.37 -7.33 -6.68
N ARG A 66 -5.47 -8.08 -7.30
CA ARG A 66 -5.19 -7.93 -8.73
C ARG A 66 -6.41 -8.29 -9.58
N GLU A 67 -7.16 -9.33 -9.18
CA GLU A 67 -8.40 -9.68 -9.85
C GLU A 67 -9.46 -8.59 -9.71
N TYR A 68 -9.58 -8.02 -8.53
CA TYR A 68 -10.51 -6.92 -8.29
C TYR A 68 -10.15 -5.71 -9.16
N ALA A 69 -8.88 -5.40 -9.28
CA ALA A 69 -8.42 -4.31 -10.14
C ALA A 69 -8.77 -4.54 -11.61
N SER A 70 -8.91 -5.80 -12.02
CA SER A 70 -9.27 -6.17 -13.39
C SER A 70 -10.79 -6.36 -13.58
N GLY A 71 -11.59 -5.97 -12.59
CA GLY A 71 -13.05 -6.07 -12.68
C GLY A 71 -13.66 -7.27 -11.97
N GLY A 72 -12.88 -8.02 -11.24
CA GLY A 72 -13.36 -9.17 -10.47
C GLY A 72 -14.01 -8.80 -9.14
N PRO A 73 -14.35 -9.80 -8.33
CA PRO A 73 -15.00 -9.53 -7.04
C PRO A 73 -14.04 -8.89 -6.04
N PRO A 74 -14.57 -8.15 -5.04
CA PRO A 74 -13.74 -7.56 -3.99
C PRO A 74 -12.95 -8.63 -3.24
N PRO A 75 -11.71 -8.36 -2.85
CA PRO A 75 -10.92 -9.32 -2.11
C PRO A 75 -11.49 -9.50 -0.69
N PRO A 76 -11.44 -10.73 -0.16
CA PRO A 76 -11.88 -10.94 1.22
C PRO A 76 -10.89 -10.29 2.19
N VAL A 77 -11.42 -9.57 3.16
CA VAL A 77 -10.61 -8.91 4.18
C VAL A 77 -10.90 -9.53 5.54
N SER A 78 -9.89 -9.56 6.41
CA SER A 78 -10.04 -10.14 7.73
C SER A 78 -9.01 -9.53 8.69
N GLY A 79 -9.15 -9.87 9.97
CA GLY A 79 -8.22 -9.41 10.99
C GLY A 79 -8.59 -8.04 11.55
N PRO A 80 -7.73 -7.49 12.43
CA PRO A 80 -8.02 -6.26 13.15
C PRO A 80 -8.09 -5.02 12.26
N HIS A 81 -7.54 -5.08 11.06
CA HIS A 81 -7.52 -3.94 10.13
C HIS A 81 -8.46 -4.11 8.94
N ALA A 82 -9.43 -5.03 9.03
CA ALA A 82 -10.30 -5.36 7.90
C ALA A 82 -11.05 -4.15 7.34
N GLU A 83 -11.59 -3.29 8.20
CA GLU A 83 -12.32 -2.10 7.75
C GLU A 83 -11.41 -1.12 7.00
N VAL A 84 -10.22 -0.88 7.54
CA VAL A 84 -9.25 0.02 6.91
C VAL A 84 -8.83 -0.53 5.57
N VAL A 85 -8.54 -1.82 5.49
CA VAL A 85 -8.14 -2.46 4.24
C VAL A 85 -9.24 -2.35 3.20
N ARG A 86 -10.50 -2.56 3.61
CA ARG A 86 -11.64 -2.43 2.70
C ARG A 86 -11.72 -1.02 2.14
N ASP A 87 -11.57 -0.01 3.00
CA ASP A 87 -11.60 1.38 2.57
C ASP A 87 -10.44 1.71 1.61
N LEU A 88 -9.25 1.18 1.88
CA LEU A 88 -8.09 1.37 1.00
C LEU A 88 -8.32 0.72 -0.37
N VAL A 89 -8.86 -0.49 -0.39
CA VAL A 89 -9.14 -1.22 -1.63
C VAL A 89 -10.14 -0.45 -2.49
N GLU A 90 -11.19 0.08 -1.89
CA GLU A 90 -12.16 0.90 -2.62
C GLU A 90 -11.53 2.20 -3.13
N ALA A 91 -10.74 2.85 -2.29
CA ALA A 91 -10.14 4.14 -2.64
C ALA A 91 -9.12 4.03 -3.78
N MET A 92 -8.38 2.92 -3.86
CA MET A 92 -7.36 2.80 -4.90
C MET A 92 -7.93 2.56 -6.30
N GLN A 93 -9.23 2.28 -6.42
CA GLN A 93 -9.90 2.18 -7.71
C GLN A 93 -10.18 3.55 -8.33
N GLY A 94 -10.02 4.62 -7.56
CA GLY A 94 -10.20 5.98 -8.09
C GLY A 94 -9.04 6.38 -8.99
N GLU A 95 -9.27 7.39 -9.84
CA GLU A 95 -8.28 7.86 -10.81
C GLU A 95 -6.93 8.25 -10.21
N ARG A 96 -6.97 8.82 -9.02
CA ARG A 96 -5.76 9.30 -8.34
C ARG A 96 -5.18 8.30 -7.35
N GLY A 97 -5.85 7.16 -7.20
CA GLY A 97 -5.44 6.20 -6.19
C GLY A 97 -5.69 6.71 -4.78
N VAL A 98 -4.94 6.21 -3.83
CA VAL A 98 -5.07 6.61 -2.43
C VAL A 98 -3.69 6.91 -1.83
N VAL A 99 -3.61 8.01 -1.10
CA VAL A 99 -2.41 8.36 -0.33
C VAL A 99 -2.64 7.96 1.11
N VAL A 100 -1.80 7.06 1.60
CA VAL A 100 -1.82 6.61 2.98
C VAL A 100 -0.72 7.37 3.72
N PRO A 101 -1.07 8.26 4.66
CA PRO A 101 -0.07 9.07 5.35
C PRO A 101 1.02 8.22 5.98
N LEU A 102 2.28 8.61 5.79
CA LEU A 102 3.47 7.95 6.33
C LEU A 102 3.77 6.57 5.74
N LEU A 103 2.89 6.01 4.91
CA LEU A 103 3.12 4.72 4.28
C LEU A 103 3.42 4.85 2.79
N GLY A 104 2.59 5.56 2.06
CA GLY A 104 2.83 5.76 0.65
C GLY A 104 1.56 5.93 -0.16
N ARG A 105 1.71 5.87 -1.47
CA ARG A 105 0.60 6.01 -2.43
C ARG A 105 0.39 4.69 -3.16
N MET A 106 -0.87 4.29 -3.26
CA MET A 106 -1.29 3.10 -4.00
C MET A 106 -2.29 3.49 -5.07
N ALA A 107 -2.15 2.94 -6.26
CA ALA A 107 -3.06 3.24 -7.35
C ALA A 107 -3.16 2.08 -8.33
N VAL A 108 -4.30 2.02 -9.02
CA VAL A 108 -4.51 1.11 -10.13
C VAL A 108 -4.36 1.93 -11.40
N VAL A 109 -3.42 1.56 -12.25
CA VAL A 109 -3.11 2.29 -13.48
C VAL A 109 -3.55 1.45 -14.67
N PRO A 110 -4.44 1.96 -15.53
CA PRO A 110 -4.83 1.23 -16.74
C PRO A 110 -3.64 1.15 -17.69
N VAL A 111 -3.48 -0.03 -18.29
CA VAL A 111 -2.44 -0.28 -19.28
C VAL A 111 -3.13 -0.71 -20.57
N PRO A 112 -2.97 0.02 -21.68
CA PRO A 112 -3.62 -0.33 -22.94
C PRO A 112 -3.28 -1.76 -23.37
N GLY A 113 -4.32 -2.55 -23.69
CA GLY A 113 -4.14 -3.92 -24.16
C GLY A 113 -3.71 -4.93 -23.11
N ARG A 114 -3.65 -4.54 -21.83
CA ARG A 114 -3.23 -5.40 -20.73
C ARG A 114 -4.11 -5.20 -19.50
N LYS A 115 -3.97 -6.08 -18.52
CA LYS A 115 -4.65 -5.91 -17.24
C LYS A 115 -4.11 -4.67 -16.52
N PRO A 116 -4.96 -3.97 -15.75
CA PRO A 116 -4.50 -2.82 -14.97
C PRO A 116 -3.35 -3.21 -14.04
N LYS A 117 -2.45 -2.27 -13.83
CA LYS A 117 -1.28 -2.48 -12.99
C LYS A 117 -1.48 -1.78 -11.65
N LEU A 118 -1.19 -2.50 -10.57
CA LEU A 118 -1.16 -1.92 -9.23
C LEU A 118 0.24 -1.36 -8.99
N ILE A 119 0.30 -0.10 -8.56
CA ILE A 119 1.55 0.56 -8.25
C ILE A 119 1.56 1.02 -6.80
N PHE A 120 2.76 1.05 -6.23
CA PHE A 120 3.00 1.55 -4.87
C PHE A 120 4.25 2.40 -4.87
N HIS A 121 4.13 3.59 -4.30
CA HIS A 121 5.27 4.46 -4.05
C HIS A 121 5.34 4.71 -2.55
N GLY A 122 6.39 4.23 -1.91
CA GLY A 122 6.60 4.44 -0.47
C GLY A 122 6.72 5.91 -0.14
N ALA A 123 6.22 6.30 1.03
CA ALA A 123 6.34 7.66 1.51
C ALA A 123 7.81 8.02 1.69
N GLU A 124 8.16 9.25 1.34
CA GLU A 124 9.54 9.72 1.45
C GLU A 124 10.08 9.61 2.88
N GLU A 125 9.25 9.97 3.86
CA GLU A 125 9.62 9.86 5.26
C GLU A 125 9.91 8.41 5.67
N LEU A 126 9.08 7.48 5.21
CA LEU A 126 9.26 6.07 5.52
C LEU A 126 10.57 5.56 4.90
N ASN A 127 10.79 5.86 3.63
CA ASN A 127 12.00 5.42 2.94
C ASN A 127 13.26 6.02 3.57
N ARG A 128 13.16 7.26 4.04
CA ARG A 128 14.28 7.92 4.73
C ARG A 128 14.63 7.19 6.03
N VAL A 129 13.64 6.82 6.82
CA VAL A 129 13.85 6.09 8.07
C VAL A 129 14.40 4.69 7.80
N LEU A 130 13.86 4.00 6.79
CA LEU A 130 14.36 2.67 6.41
C LEU A 130 15.80 2.72 5.93
N ALA A 131 16.17 3.74 5.17
CA ALA A 131 17.53 3.91 4.67
C ALA A 131 18.53 4.15 5.81
N ALA A 132 18.08 4.75 6.91
CA ALA A 132 18.92 5.04 8.06
C ALA A 132 19.05 3.86 9.04
N SER A 133 18.27 2.81 8.85
CA SER A 133 18.26 1.66 9.78
C SER A 133 19.29 0.58 9.45
#